data_331a35cb647da59d6bc10b8457b412a1
#
_entry.id   331a35cb647da59d6bc10b8457b412a1
#
_cell.length_a   1.000
_cell.length_b   1.000
_cell.length_c   1.000
_cell.angle_alpha   90.00
_cell.angle_beta   90.00
_cell.angle_gamma   90.00
#
_symmetry.space_group_name_H-M   'P 1'
#
loop_
_entity.id
_entity.type
_entity.pdbx_description
1 polymer ?
#
loop_
_entity_poly.entity_id
_entity_poly.type
_entity_poly.pdbx_seq_one_letter_code
_entity_poly.pdbx_strand_id
1 'polypeptide(L)'
;MKKQVIAIVFSDLHLNIYAKFNEDNKRTLNHFRVLSIIQEKCKEYNCPALFCGDFFHKPETMDQDLMELTYEKFKELELRENQVEIFSISGNHDLKRVSSIGNKPFSWVKFLEQFGIVNLDYGKRLLGMNAVVYGIPYIDHNVGLSEYLKNIKLDKDADNILMLHTDYPGAKDTDGREIDSVENLNLNVLNRFDLIICGHIHKPQRLSKKVYMIGAPLQQRRTDKDCKLGYWKLYSDLSMEFIELKGFPKFVDVESEDEIKGDGNYYTILPKKTSIQVNTNHKITKQVSKKTLAKRYLREKGIKDDAKKQLLIDTLNKAESC
;
A
#
# COMPACT_ATOMS: atom_id res chain seq x y z
N MET A 1 19.95 26.12 -12.71
CA MET A 1 18.83 25.78 -13.62
C MET A 1 17.54 25.75 -12.80
N LYS A 2 16.42 26.14 -13.41
CA LYS A 2 15.12 26.10 -12.72
C LYS A 2 14.72 24.65 -12.51
N LYS A 3 14.38 24.27 -11.28
CA LYS A 3 13.93 22.93 -10.87
C LYS A 3 12.68 22.53 -11.66
N GLN A 4 12.74 21.43 -12.42
CA GLN A 4 11.64 20.93 -13.26
C GLN A 4 11.04 19.68 -12.65
N VAL A 5 9.70 19.53 -12.71
CA VAL A 5 9.02 18.27 -12.36
C VAL A 5 9.31 17.25 -13.47
N ILE A 6 9.84 16.08 -13.10
CA ILE A 6 10.18 14.99 -14.03
C ILE A 6 9.27 13.78 -13.91
N ALA A 7 8.52 13.66 -12.81
CA ALA A 7 7.46 12.66 -12.66
C ALA A 7 6.45 13.05 -11.57
N ILE A 8 5.23 12.54 -11.71
CA ILE A 8 4.23 12.48 -10.63
C ILE A 8 4.30 11.08 -10.01
N VAL A 9 4.43 11.00 -8.69
CA VAL A 9 4.63 9.70 -7.98
C VAL A 9 3.47 9.44 -7.05
N PHE A 10 2.85 8.26 -7.15
CA PHE A 10 1.74 7.81 -6.30
C PHE A 10 1.78 6.29 -6.13
N SER A 11 0.97 5.74 -5.20
CA SER A 11 0.98 4.32 -4.85
C SER A 11 -0.33 3.89 -4.20
N ASP A 12 -0.51 2.60 -3.99
CA ASP A 12 -1.52 2.02 -3.09
C ASP A 12 -2.95 2.54 -3.40
N LEU A 13 -3.37 2.40 -4.66
CA LEU A 13 -4.69 2.87 -5.10
C LEU A 13 -5.80 1.92 -4.62
N HIS A 14 -5.54 0.61 -4.56
CA HIS A 14 -6.47 -0.42 -4.08
C HIS A 14 -7.85 -0.37 -4.71
N LEU A 15 -7.95 -0.33 -6.03
CA LEU A 15 -9.22 -0.42 -6.75
C LEU A 15 -10.03 -1.64 -6.29
N ASN A 16 -11.28 -1.40 -5.85
CA ASN A 16 -12.16 -2.43 -5.31
C ASN A 16 -13.62 -1.99 -5.37
N ILE A 17 -14.53 -2.93 -5.50
CA ILE A 17 -15.94 -2.69 -5.17
C ILE A 17 -16.09 -2.80 -3.65
N TYR A 18 -16.27 -1.67 -3.01
CA TYR A 18 -16.34 -1.58 -1.54
C TYR A 18 -17.73 -1.99 -1.04
N ALA A 19 -17.79 -2.83 -0.01
CA ALA A 19 -19.04 -3.24 0.60
C ALA A 19 -19.71 -2.15 1.47
N LYS A 20 -18.96 -1.12 1.86
CA LYS A 20 -19.45 -0.03 2.72
C LYS A 20 -19.13 1.32 2.10
N PHE A 21 -20.01 2.30 2.31
CA PHE A 21 -19.87 3.68 1.84
C PHE A 21 -19.69 3.78 0.31
N ASN A 22 -20.33 2.88 -0.43
CA ASN A 22 -20.14 2.75 -1.87
C ASN A 22 -21.47 2.79 -2.65
N GLU A 23 -22.43 3.57 -2.19
CA GLU A 23 -23.66 3.81 -2.93
C GLU A 23 -23.34 4.34 -4.33
N ASP A 24 -23.98 3.79 -5.35
CA ASP A 24 -23.74 4.11 -6.76
C ASP A 24 -22.23 4.05 -7.15
N ASN A 25 -21.47 3.14 -6.52
CA ASN A 25 -20.03 3.02 -6.71
C ASN A 25 -19.22 4.28 -6.42
N LYS A 26 -19.76 5.27 -5.69
CA LYS A 26 -19.12 6.56 -5.44
C LYS A 26 -17.73 6.44 -4.82
N ARG A 27 -17.56 5.50 -3.86
CA ARG A 27 -16.25 5.29 -3.24
C ARG A 27 -15.25 4.71 -4.24
N THR A 28 -15.64 3.73 -5.04
CA THR A 28 -14.82 3.16 -6.12
C THR A 28 -14.48 4.21 -7.16
N LEU A 29 -15.44 5.04 -7.57
CA LEU A 29 -15.25 6.11 -8.55
C LEU A 29 -14.26 7.19 -8.08
N ASN A 30 -14.15 7.44 -6.78
CA ASN A 30 -13.14 8.37 -6.25
C ASN A 30 -11.71 7.93 -6.58
N HIS A 31 -11.43 6.63 -6.68
CA HIS A 31 -10.10 6.13 -7.07
C HIS A 31 -9.80 6.42 -8.54
N PHE A 32 -10.79 6.31 -9.43
CA PHE A 32 -10.65 6.73 -10.84
C PHE A 32 -10.50 8.24 -10.97
N ARG A 33 -11.18 9.01 -10.12
CA ARG A 33 -10.98 10.47 -10.07
C ARG A 33 -9.55 10.85 -9.68
N VAL A 34 -8.89 10.06 -8.81
CA VAL A 34 -7.45 10.24 -8.55
C VAL A 34 -6.65 10.05 -9.83
N LEU A 35 -6.90 8.99 -10.61
CA LEU A 35 -6.20 8.77 -11.87
C LEU A 35 -6.38 9.92 -12.86
N SER A 36 -7.58 10.49 -12.97
CA SER A 36 -7.83 11.68 -13.79
C SER A 36 -7.01 12.89 -13.32
N ILE A 37 -6.93 13.13 -12.00
CA ILE A 37 -6.10 14.21 -11.45
C ILE A 37 -4.61 13.97 -11.75
N ILE A 38 -4.13 12.74 -11.57
CA ILE A 38 -2.73 12.38 -11.88
C ILE A 38 -2.44 12.63 -13.37
N GLN A 39 -3.34 12.21 -14.26
CA GLN A 39 -3.21 12.45 -15.69
C GLN A 39 -3.14 13.95 -16.03
N GLU A 40 -4.02 14.77 -15.45
CA GLU A 40 -4.01 16.21 -15.61
C GLU A 40 -2.66 16.81 -15.18
N LYS A 41 -2.09 16.33 -14.07
CA LYS A 41 -0.79 16.78 -13.58
C LYS A 41 0.36 16.33 -14.48
N CYS A 42 0.30 15.12 -15.03
CA CYS A 42 1.27 14.67 -16.02
C CYS A 42 1.25 15.55 -17.27
N LYS A 43 0.07 15.94 -17.77
CA LYS A 43 -0.08 16.89 -18.88
C LYS A 43 0.46 18.29 -18.53
N GLU A 44 0.10 18.80 -17.33
CA GLU A 44 0.53 20.13 -16.85
C GLU A 44 2.05 20.26 -16.82
N TYR A 45 2.75 19.21 -16.36
CA TYR A 45 4.20 19.22 -16.22
C TYR A 45 4.95 18.56 -17.39
N ASN A 46 4.22 18.01 -18.36
CA ASN A 46 4.77 17.23 -19.48
C ASN A 46 5.73 16.13 -18.98
N CYS A 47 5.26 15.30 -18.07
CA CYS A 47 6.05 14.24 -17.45
C CYS A 47 5.20 12.96 -17.25
N PRO A 48 5.82 11.77 -17.14
CA PRO A 48 5.12 10.54 -16.80
C PRO A 48 4.69 10.51 -15.34
N ALA A 49 3.86 9.51 -14.98
CA ALA A 49 3.64 9.12 -13.60
C ALA A 49 4.44 7.86 -13.25
N LEU A 50 4.83 7.73 -11.98
CA LEU A 50 5.38 6.52 -11.36
C LEU A 50 4.39 5.98 -10.34
N PHE A 51 3.95 4.75 -10.53
CA PHE A 51 3.03 4.07 -9.62
C PHE A 51 3.72 2.92 -8.89
N CYS A 52 3.86 3.05 -7.57
CA CYS A 52 4.67 2.14 -6.76
C CYS A 52 3.93 0.91 -6.23
N GLY A 53 2.94 0.38 -6.98
CA GLY A 53 2.25 -0.89 -6.68
C GLY A 53 0.94 -0.75 -5.94
N ASP A 54 0.21 -1.89 -5.86
CA ASP A 54 -1.14 -2.02 -5.29
C ASP A 54 -2.20 -1.21 -6.03
N PHE A 55 -2.33 -1.51 -7.32
CA PHE A 55 -3.39 -0.96 -8.16
C PHE A 55 -4.75 -1.50 -7.74
N PHE A 56 -4.84 -2.81 -7.54
CA PHE A 56 -6.04 -3.53 -7.13
C PHE A 56 -5.96 -3.94 -5.66
N HIS A 57 -7.13 -4.24 -5.06
CA HIS A 57 -7.19 -4.60 -3.64
C HIS A 57 -7.12 -6.13 -3.40
N LYS A 58 -7.59 -6.95 -4.34
CA LYS A 58 -7.67 -8.40 -4.18
C LYS A 58 -6.77 -9.11 -5.18
N PRO A 59 -5.72 -9.81 -4.73
CA PRO A 59 -4.78 -10.46 -5.63
C PRO A 59 -5.34 -11.73 -6.28
N GLU A 60 -6.22 -12.45 -5.58
CA GLU A 60 -6.69 -13.78 -6.02
C GLU A 60 -7.84 -13.72 -7.02
N THR A 61 -8.70 -12.71 -6.91
CA THR A 61 -9.92 -12.59 -7.73
C THR A 61 -10.18 -11.13 -8.07
N MET A 62 -10.57 -10.90 -9.31
CA MET A 62 -11.15 -9.62 -9.71
C MET A 62 -12.66 -9.77 -9.82
N ASP A 63 -13.39 -8.89 -9.15
CA ASP A 63 -14.84 -8.79 -9.26
C ASP A 63 -15.21 -8.39 -10.68
N GLN A 64 -16.28 -9.00 -11.25
CA GLN A 64 -16.69 -8.74 -12.62
C GLN A 64 -17.10 -7.28 -12.82
N ASP A 65 -17.85 -6.71 -11.86
CA ASP A 65 -18.29 -5.32 -11.93
C ASP A 65 -17.08 -4.36 -11.85
N LEU A 66 -16.07 -4.71 -11.04
CA LEU A 66 -14.83 -3.95 -10.99
C LEU A 66 -14.06 -4.00 -12.31
N MET A 67 -14.02 -5.15 -12.96
CA MET A 67 -13.35 -5.33 -14.26
C MET A 67 -14.01 -4.47 -15.34
N GLU A 68 -15.34 -4.52 -15.43
CA GLU A 68 -16.13 -3.72 -16.38
C GLU A 68 -15.92 -2.22 -16.12
N LEU A 69 -16.10 -1.78 -14.88
CA LEU A 69 -15.88 -0.38 -14.49
C LEU A 69 -14.43 0.07 -14.76
N THR A 70 -13.46 -0.79 -14.49
CA THR A 70 -12.04 -0.50 -14.78
C THR A 70 -11.83 -0.31 -16.29
N TYR A 71 -12.37 -1.21 -17.10
CA TYR A 71 -12.26 -1.12 -18.56
C TYR A 71 -12.84 0.20 -19.08
N GLU A 72 -14.07 0.54 -18.67
CA GLU A 72 -14.74 1.79 -19.10
C GLU A 72 -13.94 3.03 -18.68
N LYS A 73 -13.55 3.10 -17.39
CA LYS A 73 -12.86 4.27 -16.86
C LYS A 73 -11.46 4.45 -17.43
N PHE A 74 -10.70 3.37 -17.65
CA PHE A 74 -9.40 3.50 -18.33
C PHE A 74 -9.54 3.88 -19.80
N LYS A 75 -10.61 3.43 -20.49
CA LYS A 75 -10.92 3.88 -21.83
C LYS A 75 -11.25 5.38 -21.87
N GLU A 76 -12.00 5.90 -20.88
CA GLU A 76 -12.30 7.33 -20.73
C GLU A 76 -11.04 8.18 -20.46
N LEU A 77 -10.03 7.63 -19.79
CA LEU A 77 -8.78 8.35 -19.52
C LEU A 77 -7.97 8.62 -20.78
N GLU A 78 -8.09 7.77 -21.82
CA GLU A 78 -7.37 7.94 -23.10
C GLU A 78 -5.87 8.24 -22.91
N LEU A 79 -5.19 7.45 -22.06
CA LEU A 79 -3.80 7.73 -21.67
C LEU A 79 -2.88 7.80 -22.88
N ARG A 80 -3.04 6.92 -23.87
CA ARG A 80 -2.21 6.85 -25.08
C ARG A 80 -2.44 8.04 -25.98
N GLU A 81 -3.69 8.38 -26.22
CA GLU A 81 -4.11 9.51 -27.04
C GLU A 81 -3.63 10.83 -26.43
N ASN A 82 -3.67 10.90 -25.10
CA ASN A 82 -3.19 12.03 -24.33
C ASN A 82 -1.67 12.03 -24.11
N GLN A 83 -0.95 11.03 -24.61
CA GLN A 83 0.52 10.88 -24.46
C GLN A 83 0.98 10.89 -23.00
N VAL A 84 0.18 10.35 -22.11
CA VAL A 84 0.51 10.20 -20.69
C VAL A 84 0.95 8.76 -20.43
N GLU A 85 2.19 8.57 -20.01
CA GLU A 85 2.71 7.27 -19.59
C GLU A 85 2.62 7.14 -18.06
N ILE A 86 2.16 5.99 -17.59
CA ILE A 86 2.22 5.60 -16.17
C ILE A 86 3.10 4.37 -16.08
N PHE A 87 4.28 4.51 -15.52
CA PHE A 87 5.18 3.41 -15.22
C PHE A 87 4.78 2.78 -13.88
N SER A 88 4.41 1.51 -13.90
CA SER A 88 3.87 0.82 -12.73
C SER A 88 4.69 -0.41 -12.39
N ILE A 89 4.87 -0.67 -11.10
CA ILE A 89 5.28 -1.97 -10.58
C ILE A 89 4.10 -2.67 -9.94
N SER A 90 4.20 -3.99 -9.78
CA SER A 90 3.21 -4.78 -9.07
C SER A 90 3.45 -4.75 -7.57
N GLY A 91 2.43 -4.41 -6.77
CA GLY A 91 2.40 -4.60 -5.33
C GLY A 91 1.91 -6.00 -4.94
N ASN A 92 1.85 -6.30 -3.64
CA ASN A 92 1.40 -7.60 -3.15
C ASN A 92 -0.09 -7.86 -3.44
N HIS A 93 -0.90 -6.82 -3.58
CA HIS A 93 -2.31 -6.91 -3.96
C HIS A 93 -2.54 -7.03 -5.47
N ASP A 94 -1.51 -6.85 -6.29
CA ASP A 94 -1.58 -7.03 -7.74
C ASP A 94 -1.13 -8.42 -8.19
N LEU A 95 -0.43 -9.17 -7.32
CA LEU A 95 0.21 -10.43 -7.66
C LEU A 95 -0.58 -11.63 -7.15
N LYS A 96 -1.01 -12.50 -8.05
CA LYS A 96 -1.53 -13.81 -7.67
C LYS A 96 -0.36 -14.73 -7.27
N ARG A 97 -0.35 -15.20 -6.03
CA ARG A 97 0.73 -16.03 -5.46
C ARG A 97 0.91 -17.38 -6.15
N VAL A 98 -0.14 -17.91 -6.76
CA VAL A 98 -0.10 -19.20 -7.46
C VAL A 98 -0.33 -18.96 -8.95
N SER A 99 0.73 -18.99 -9.74
CA SER A 99 0.61 -19.06 -11.18
C SER A 99 0.47 -20.54 -11.60
N SER A 100 -0.62 -20.88 -12.27
CA SER A 100 -0.79 -22.19 -12.89
C SER A 100 0.06 -22.37 -14.17
N ILE A 101 0.72 -21.33 -14.65
CA ILE A 101 1.47 -21.32 -15.91
C ILE A 101 2.92 -20.86 -15.64
N GLY A 102 3.84 -21.82 -15.60
CA GLY A 102 5.27 -21.56 -15.67
C GLY A 102 5.92 -20.91 -14.43
N ASN A 103 5.37 -21.08 -13.23
CA ASN A 103 5.92 -20.58 -11.95
C ASN A 103 6.19 -19.08 -11.89
N LYS A 104 5.63 -18.28 -12.81
CA LYS A 104 5.70 -16.81 -12.73
C LYS A 104 4.41 -16.28 -12.12
N PRO A 105 4.47 -15.38 -11.13
CA PRO A 105 3.27 -14.76 -10.58
C PRO A 105 2.54 -13.99 -11.69
N PHE A 106 1.22 -14.16 -11.76
CA PHE A 106 0.40 -13.35 -12.63
C PHE A 106 0.20 -11.99 -11.97
N SER A 107 0.39 -10.92 -12.74
CA SER A 107 0.14 -9.54 -12.29
C SER A 107 -1.08 -8.96 -12.99
N TRP A 108 -1.98 -8.37 -12.21
CA TRP A 108 -3.11 -7.60 -12.74
C TRP A 108 -2.68 -6.31 -13.46
N VAL A 109 -1.47 -5.79 -13.17
CA VAL A 109 -0.92 -4.62 -13.87
C VAL A 109 -0.78 -4.89 -15.36
N LYS A 110 -0.50 -6.15 -15.78
CA LYS A 110 -0.44 -6.53 -17.19
C LYS A 110 -1.77 -6.34 -17.93
N PHE A 111 -2.90 -6.51 -17.23
CA PHE A 111 -4.21 -6.22 -17.83
C PHE A 111 -4.34 -4.75 -18.20
N LEU A 112 -3.69 -3.86 -17.47
CA LEU A 112 -3.73 -2.40 -17.69
C LEU A 112 -2.81 -1.93 -18.83
N GLU A 113 -1.89 -2.77 -19.31
CA GLU A 113 -0.97 -2.39 -20.42
C GLU A 113 -1.73 -2.02 -21.70
N GLN A 114 -2.88 -2.64 -21.94
CA GLN A 114 -3.73 -2.31 -23.07
C GLN A 114 -4.23 -0.84 -23.06
N PHE A 115 -4.27 -0.19 -21.90
CA PHE A 115 -4.72 1.20 -21.72
C PHE A 115 -3.59 2.22 -21.63
N GLY A 116 -2.32 1.82 -21.81
CA GLY A 116 -1.18 2.73 -21.75
C GLY A 116 -0.43 2.75 -20.42
N ILE A 117 -0.79 1.89 -19.46
CA ILE A 117 0.08 1.60 -18.31
C ILE A 117 1.28 0.81 -18.81
N VAL A 118 2.47 1.13 -18.35
CA VAL A 118 3.70 0.41 -18.68
C VAL A 118 4.16 -0.37 -17.47
N ASN A 119 4.09 -1.71 -17.54
CA ASN A 119 4.60 -2.57 -16.48
C ASN A 119 6.13 -2.48 -16.44
N LEU A 120 6.68 -2.10 -15.29
CA LEU A 120 8.11 -1.94 -15.07
C LEU A 120 8.69 -3.02 -14.13
N ASP A 121 7.97 -4.12 -13.90
CA ASP A 121 8.47 -5.23 -13.08
C ASP A 121 9.79 -5.78 -13.63
N TYR A 122 10.87 -5.66 -12.85
CA TYR A 122 12.23 -6.00 -13.24
C TYR A 122 12.77 -5.25 -14.46
N GLY A 123 12.15 -4.11 -14.79
CA GLY A 123 12.50 -3.25 -15.91
C GLY A 123 13.15 -1.93 -15.50
N LYS A 124 13.47 -1.14 -16.51
CA LYS A 124 13.95 0.23 -16.32
C LYS A 124 13.44 1.18 -17.40
N ARG A 125 13.35 2.46 -17.08
CA ARG A 125 12.98 3.53 -18.00
C ARG A 125 13.81 4.78 -17.75
N LEU A 126 14.08 5.52 -18.80
CA LEU A 126 14.66 6.87 -18.73
C LEU A 126 13.56 7.85 -18.26
N LEU A 127 13.89 8.73 -17.33
CA LEU A 127 13.05 9.83 -16.86
C LEU A 127 13.74 11.17 -17.18
N GLY A 128 13.08 11.99 -17.97
CA GLY A 128 13.69 13.24 -18.42
C GLY A 128 15.01 12.99 -19.15
N MET A 129 16.01 13.86 -18.93
CA MET A 129 17.30 13.75 -19.62
C MET A 129 18.37 12.96 -18.84
N ASN A 130 18.28 12.92 -17.50
CA ASN A 130 19.40 12.47 -16.66
C ASN A 130 19.03 11.50 -15.56
N ALA A 131 17.84 10.93 -15.54
CA ALA A 131 17.46 9.96 -14.50
C ALA A 131 16.98 8.64 -15.12
N VAL A 132 17.27 7.52 -14.46
CA VAL A 132 16.80 6.18 -14.83
C VAL A 132 16.05 5.59 -13.64
N VAL A 133 14.79 5.19 -13.86
CA VAL A 133 14.01 4.47 -12.86
C VAL A 133 14.09 2.96 -13.09
N TYR A 134 14.36 2.21 -12.04
CA TYR A 134 14.38 0.75 -11.99
C TYR A 134 13.18 0.29 -11.17
N GLY A 135 12.32 -0.55 -11.76
CA GLY A 135 11.13 -1.07 -11.12
C GLY A 135 11.33 -2.48 -10.57
N ILE A 136 11.03 -2.67 -9.29
CA ILE A 136 11.05 -3.98 -8.65
C ILE A 136 9.68 -4.21 -8.01
N PRO A 137 8.94 -5.25 -8.43
CA PRO A 137 7.66 -5.58 -7.86
C PRO A 137 7.80 -6.06 -6.42
N TYR A 138 6.68 -6.23 -5.72
CA TYR A 138 6.67 -6.92 -4.44
C TYR A 138 7.28 -8.31 -4.55
N ILE A 139 8.16 -8.62 -3.61
CA ILE A 139 8.78 -9.94 -3.45
C ILE A 139 8.46 -10.44 -2.04
N ASP A 140 7.80 -11.59 -1.95
CA ASP A 140 7.39 -12.15 -0.67
C ASP A 140 8.62 -12.37 0.24
N HIS A 141 8.56 -11.81 1.45
CA HIS A 141 9.66 -11.79 2.41
C HIS A 141 11.00 -11.28 1.84
N ASN A 142 10.98 -10.51 0.74
CA ASN A 142 12.17 -10.00 0.02
C ASN A 142 13.21 -11.07 -0.35
N VAL A 143 12.78 -12.32 -0.53
CA VAL A 143 13.68 -13.45 -0.86
C VAL A 143 14.36 -13.20 -2.21
N GLY A 144 15.70 -13.13 -2.19
CA GLY A 144 16.52 -12.89 -3.38
C GLY A 144 16.59 -11.41 -3.82
N LEU A 145 15.85 -10.48 -3.20
CA LEU A 145 15.86 -9.05 -3.56
C LEU A 145 17.27 -8.46 -3.52
N SER A 146 17.99 -8.68 -2.43
CA SER A 146 19.34 -8.13 -2.25
C SER A 146 20.32 -8.64 -3.31
N GLU A 147 20.23 -9.91 -3.68
CA GLU A 147 21.06 -10.50 -4.75
C GLU A 147 20.71 -9.93 -6.12
N TYR A 148 19.42 -9.83 -6.43
CA TYR A 148 18.97 -9.21 -7.67
C TYR A 148 19.46 -7.76 -7.78
N LEU A 149 19.29 -6.96 -6.72
CA LEU A 149 19.71 -5.54 -6.70
C LEU A 149 21.24 -5.39 -6.87
N LYS A 150 22.07 -6.28 -6.30
CA LYS A 150 23.53 -6.26 -6.50
C LYS A 150 23.92 -6.42 -7.97
N ASN A 151 23.17 -7.21 -8.72
CA ASN A 151 23.43 -7.53 -10.12
C ASN A 151 22.89 -6.47 -11.10
N ILE A 152 22.10 -5.51 -10.64
CA ILE A 152 21.65 -4.37 -11.48
C ILE A 152 22.90 -3.55 -11.87
N LYS A 153 23.07 -3.37 -13.18
CA LYS A 153 24.03 -2.41 -13.73
C LYS A 153 23.39 -1.03 -13.72
N LEU A 154 23.82 -0.21 -12.78
CA LEU A 154 23.41 1.18 -12.68
C LEU A 154 24.00 1.99 -13.83
N ASP A 155 23.26 3.00 -14.27
CA ASP A 155 23.74 3.96 -15.24
C ASP A 155 24.76 4.89 -14.56
N LYS A 156 25.92 5.11 -15.19
CA LYS A 156 27.00 5.89 -14.59
C LYS A 156 26.84 7.39 -14.85
N ASP A 157 26.06 7.73 -15.86
CA ASP A 157 25.90 9.09 -16.36
C ASP A 157 24.52 9.67 -15.99
N ALA A 158 23.72 8.90 -15.21
CA ALA A 158 22.37 9.30 -14.80
C ALA A 158 22.13 9.05 -13.31
N ASP A 159 21.20 9.79 -12.74
CA ASP A 159 20.63 9.53 -11.42
C ASP A 159 19.81 8.24 -11.42
N ASN A 160 20.13 7.31 -10.53
CA ASN A 160 19.49 6.00 -10.47
C ASN A 160 18.41 5.97 -9.40
N ILE A 161 17.16 5.87 -9.83
CA ILE A 161 15.97 5.85 -8.97
C ILE A 161 15.48 4.42 -8.84
N LEU A 162 15.30 3.93 -7.62
CA LEU A 162 14.72 2.63 -7.34
C LEU A 162 13.26 2.76 -6.93
N MET A 163 12.37 2.09 -7.64
CA MET A 163 10.96 1.97 -7.33
C MET A 163 10.70 0.59 -6.76
N LEU A 164 10.19 0.52 -5.52
CA LEU A 164 9.93 -0.70 -4.75
C LEU A 164 8.49 -0.76 -4.24
N HIS A 165 8.05 -1.96 -3.86
CA HIS A 165 6.85 -2.16 -3.06
C HIS A 165 7.16 -3.13 -1.92
N THR A 166 7.43 -2.62 -0.72
CA THR A 166 7.81 -3.41 0.46
C THR A 166 7.75 -2.56 1.73
N ASP A 167 7.76 -3.20 2.88
CA ASP A 167 8.07 -2.54 4.15
C ASP A 167 9.47 -1.92 4.12
N TYR A 168 9.68 -0.87 4.92
CA TYR A 168 10.99 -0.24 5.03
C TYR A 168 11.32 0.10 6.49
N PRO A 169 12.52 -0.24 7.01
CA PRO A 169 12.90 0.06 8.39
C PRO A 169 12.83 1.55 8.71
N GLY A 170 12.26 1.90 9.86
CA GLY A 170 12.01 3.28 10.28
C GLY A 170 10.73 3.89 9.72
N ALA A 171 10.01 3.21 8.81
CA ALA A 171 8.68 3.64 8.39
C ALA A 171 7.66 3.41 9.51
N LYS A 172 6.63 4.26 9.55
CA LYS A 172 5.51 4.13 10.50
C LYS A 172 4.24 3.81 9.73
N ASP A 173 3.51 2.80 10.17
CA ASP A 173 2.19 2.51 9.65
C ASP A 173 1.17 3.62 10.02
N THR A 174 -0.08 3.47 9.58
CA THR A 174 -1.15 4.45 9.85
C THR A 174 -1.58 4.48 11.32
N ASP A 175 -1.29 3.41 12.08
CA ASP A 175 -1.49 3.35 13.54
C ASP A 175 -0.31 3.96 14.31
N GLY A 176 0.74 4.39 13.63
CA GLY A 176 1.94 5.01 14.21
C GLY A 176 2.98 4.01 14.72
N ARG A 177 2.82 2.71 14.44
CA ARG A 177 3.79 1.68 14.79
C ARG A 177 4.98 1.78 13.85
N GLU A 178 6.17 1.81 14.41
CA GLU A 178 7.41 1.84 13.64
C GLU A 178 7.82 0.42 13.23
N ILE A 179 8.33 0.29 12.02
CA ILE A 179 8.89 -0.95 11.48
C ILE A 179 10.37 -0.97 11.83
N ASP A 180 10.75 -1.80 12.80
CA ASP A 180 12.13 -1.87 13.30
C ASP A 180 13.07 -2.53 12.30
N SER A 181 12.63 -3.60 11.65
CA SER A 181 13.42 -4.37 10.69
C SER A 181 12.53 -5.00 9.62
N VAL A 182 13.13 -5.25 8.46
CA VAL A 182 12.47 -5.93 7.33
C VAL A 182 13.32 -7.12 6.91
N GLU A 183 12.70 -8.29 6.86
CA GLU A 183 13.38 -9.53 6.53
C GLU A 183 14.01 -9.48 5.12
N ASN A 184 15.23 -9.97 4.99
CA ASN A 184 16.01 -10.05 3.74
C ASN A 184 16.24 -8.71 3.01
N LEU A 185 15.95 -7.56 3.63
CA LEU A 185 16.20 -6.25 3.06
C LEU A 185 17.60 -5.73 3.46
N ASN A 186 18.51 -5.69 2.52
CA ASN A 186 19.87 -5.19 2.76
C ASN A 186 20.01 -3.71 2.40
N LEU A 187 20.03 -2.85 3.41
CA LEU A 187 20.11 -1.40 3.23
C LEU A 187 21.41 -0.95 2.52
N ASN A 188 22.53 -1.67 2.68
CA ASN A 188 23.79 -1.31 1.99
C ASN A 188 23.66 -1.47 0.48
N VAL A 189 22.89 -2.44 0.02
CA VAL A 189 22.62 -2.63 -1.42
C VAL A 189 21.71 -1.54 -1.95
N LEU A 190 20.74 -1.11 -1.16
CA LEU A 190 19.83 -0.01 -1.50
C LEU A 190 20.55 1.34 -1.59
N ASN A 191 21.60 1.57 -0.78
CA ASN A 191 22.38 2.81 -0.79
C ASN A 191 23.11 3.09 -2.12
N ARG A 192 23.17 2.12 -3.04
CA ARG A 192 23.71 2.30 -4.40
C ARG A 192 22.85 3.23 -5.27
N PHE A 193 21.59 3.39 -4.94
CA PHE A 193 20.65 4.23 -5.66
C PHE A 193 20.66 5.67 -5.11
N ASP A 194 20.38 6.62 -5.96
CA ASP A 194 20.34 8.05 -5.61
C ASP A 194 19.03 8.45 -4.97
N LEU A 195 17.94 7.77 -5.35
CA LEU A 195 16.61 7.93 -4.77
C LEU A 195 15.92 6.57 -4.66
N ILE A 196 15.16 6.35 -3.59
CA ILE A 196 14.30 5.18 -3.37
C ILE A 196 12.89 5.68 -3.11
N ILE A 197 11.94 5.24 -3.91
CA ILE A 197 10.52 5.48 -3.75
C ILE A 197 9.82 4.14 -3.51
N CYS A 198 9.08 4.04 -2.41
CA CYS A 198 8.54 2.77 -1.95
C CYS A 198 7.04 2.89 -1.66
N GLY A 199 6.23 1.98 -2.23
CA GLY A 199 4.82 1.77 -1.89
C GLY A 199 4.66 0.87 -0.67
N HIS A 200 3.46 0.33 -0.46
CA HIS A 200 3.05 -0.60 0.58
C HIS A 200 2.56 0.04 1.90
N ILE A 201 3.24 1.04 2.41
CA ILE A 201 2.82 1.75 3.62
C ILE A 201 1.96 2.95 3.22
N HIS A 202 0.68 2.95 3.60
CA HIS A 202 -0.29 3.98 3.17
C HIS A 202 0.03 5.40 3.67
N LYS A 203 0.83 5.55 4.71
CA LYS A 203 1.21 6.85 5.26
C LYS A 203 2.39 7.45 4.51
N PRO A 204 2.22 8.61 3.82
CA PRO A 204 3.32 9.29 3.14
C PRO A 204 4.38 9.74 4.13
N GLN A 205 5.65 9.40 3.89
CA GLN A 205 6.75 9.71 4.80
C GLN A 205 8.05 9.90 4.04
N ARG A 206 8.86 10.85 4.49
CA ARG A 206 10.26 10.96 4.12
C ARG A 206 11.12 10.34 5.23
N LEU A 207 11.76 9.21 4.96
CA LEU A 207 12.59 8.51 5.95
C LEU A 207 14.03 9.05 5.97
N SER A 208 14.52 9.50 4.81
CA SER A 208 15.86 10.12 4.70
C SER A 208 15.89 11.11 3.53
N LYS A 209 17.07 11.62 3.20
CA LYS A 209 17.23 12.47 2.01
C LYS A 209 16.94 11.69 0.71
N LYS A 210 17.12 10.36 0.72
CA LYS A 210 17.02 9.48 -0.45
C LYS A 210 15.84 8.51 -0.40
N VAL A 211 15.09 8.38 0.70
CA VAL A 211 14.08 7.34 0.88
C VAL A 211 12.73 7.93 1.23
N TYR A 212 11.73 7.60 0.43
CA TYR A 212 10.35 8.04 0.59
C TYR A 212 9.38 6.86 0.55
N MET A 213 8.53 6.77 1.59
CA MET A 213 7.30 5.98 1.50
C MET A 213 6.23 6.84 0.84
N ILE A 214 5.74 6.39 -0.30
CA ILE A 214 4.88 7.21 -1.16
C ILE A 214 3.50 7.41 -0.54
N GLY A 215 2.95 6.37 0.05
CA GLY A 215 1.65 6.38 0.68
C GLY A 215 0.48 6.30 -0.31
N ALA A 216 -0.71 6.06 0.24
CA ALA A 216 -1.94 6.00 -0.51
C ALA A 216 -2.44 7.40 -0.90
N PRO A 217 -3.14 7.57 -2.02
CA PRO A 217 -3.70 8.86 -2.41
C PRO A 217 -4.98 9.21 -1.64
N LEU A 218 -5.73 8.19 -1.19
CA LEU A 218 -6.99 8.31 -0.47
C LEU A 218 -7.00 7.42 0.77
N GLN A 219 -7.87 7.73 1.73
CA GLN A 219 -8.10 6.88 2.89
C GLN A 219 -8.76 5.55 2.48
N GLN A 220 -8.07 4.44 2.71
CA GLN A 220 -8.54 3.10 2.38
C GLN A 220 -9.34 2.47 3.53
N ARG A 221 -8.98 2.82 4.75
CA ARG A 221 -9.54 2.27 5.98
C ARG A 221 -9.60 3.33 7.08
N ARG A 222 -10.37 3.03 8.14
CA ARG A 222 -10.55 3.94 9.27
C ARG A 222 -9.24 4.35 9.97
N THR A 223 -8.24 3.50 9.98
CA THR A 223 -6.93 3.82 10.57
C THR A 223 -6.19 4.92 9.81
N ASP A 224 -6.58 5.20 8.56
CA ASP A 224 -5.98 6.26 7.76
C ASP A 224 -6.58 7.66 8.06
N LYS A 225 -7.60 7.76 8.93
CA LYS A 225 -8.42 8.99 9.15
C LYS A 225 -7.59 10.25 9.46
N ASP A 226 -6.47 10.09 10.17
CA ASP A 226 -5.60 11.20 10.59
C ASP A 226 -4.43 11.43 9.62
N CYS A 227 -4.34 10.65 8.52
CA CYS A 227 -3.29 10.78 7.55
C CYS A 227 -3.61 11.85 6.50
N LYS A 228 -2.63 12.70 6.20
CA LYS A 228 -2.64 13.51 4.98
C LYS A 228 -2.22 12.62 3.83
N LEU A 229 -3.09 12.43 2.85
CA LEU A 229 -2.89 11.51 1.74
C LEU A 229 -2.88 12.27 0.41
N GLY A 230 -2.18 11.73 -0.59
CA GLY A 230 -2.01 12.45 -1.84
C GLY A 230 -0.97 11.82 -2.75
N TYR A 231 -0.22 12.66 -3.44
CA TYR A 231 0.83 12.26 -4.36
C TYR A 231 2.08 13.12 -4.20
N TRP A 232 3.16 12.75 -4.86
CA TRP A 232 4.41 13.51 -4.82
C TRP A 232 4.77 14.04 -6.21
N LYS A 233 5.38 15.21 -6.25
CA LYS A 233 6.11 15.69 -7.43
C LYS A 233 7.59 15.33 -7.25
N LEU A 234 8.16 14.64 -8.22
CA LEU A 234 9.59 14.38 -8.30
C LEU A 234 10.23 15.42 -9.22
N TYR A 235 11.27 16.07 -8.73
CA TYR A 235 11.98 17.10 -9.46
C TYR A 235 13.30 16.60 -10.04
N SER A 236 13.83 17.34 -11.02
CA SER A 236 15.09 17.03 -11.72
C SER A 236 16.33 17.03 -10.82
N ASP A 237 16.24 17.54 -9.60
CA ASP A 237 17.29 17.48 -8.57
C ASP A 237 17.05 16.34 -7.55
N LEU A 238 16.20 15.40 -7.88
CA LEU A 238 15.72 14.28 -7.06
C LEU A 238 15.01 14.69 -5.76
N SER A 239 14.71 15.96 -5.56
CA SER A 239 13.89 16.36 -4.44
C SER A 239 12.42 16.03 -4.72
N MET A 240 11.66 15.79 -3.66
CA MET A 240 10.23 15.45 -3.76
C MET A 240 9.39 16.42 -2.93
N GLU A 241 8.23 16.80 -3.45
CA GLU A 241 7.24 17.64 -2.81
C GLU A 241 5.92 16.87 -2.67
N PHE A 242 5.42 16.76 -1.44
CA PHE A 242 4.13 16.11 -1.19
C PHE A 242 2.97 17.07 -1.47
N ILE A 243 1.97 16.60 -2.21
CA ILE A 243 0.74 17.33 -2.53
C ILE A 243 -0.44 16.57 -1.95
N GLU A 244 -1.08 17.16 -0.95
CA GLU A 244 -2.29 16.59 -0.34
C GLU A 244 -3.47 16.68 -1.32
N LEU A 245 -4.15 15.55 -1.54
CA LEU A 245 -5.42 15.52 -2.28
C LEU A 245 -6.57 15.93 -1.37
N LYS A 246 -7.30 16.98 -1.79
CA LYS A 246 -8.45 17.52 -1.07
C LYS A 246 -9.75 17.28 -1.82
N GLY A 247 -10.88 17.38 -1.11
CA GLY A 247 -12.21 17.23 -1.71
C GLY A 247 -12.61 15.77 -1.96
N PHE A 248 -12.00 14.84 -1.23
CA PHE A 248 -12.39 13.44 -1.15
C PHE A 248 -12.98 13.11 0.21
N PRO A 249 -13.91 12.14 0.28
CA PRO A 249 -14.46 11.66 1.55
C PRO A 249 -13.37 11.13 2.49
N LYS A 250 -13.58 11.36 3.80
CA LYS A 250 -12.67 10.92 4.87
C LYS A 250 -13.42 10.05 5.87
N PHE A 251 -12.72 9.16 6.56
CA PHE A 251 -13.27 8.46 7.70
C PHE A 251 -13.36 9.41 8.89
N VAL A 252 -14.54 9.47 9.51
CA VAL A 252 -14.85 10.33 10.65
C VAL A 252 -15.46 9.47 11.76
N ASP A 253 -14.89 9.54 12.95
CA ASP A 253 -15.46 8.92 14.14
C ASP A 253 -16.41 9.91 14.83
N VAL A 254 -17.61 9.47 15.17
CA VAL A 254 -18.64 10.25 15.89
C VAL A 254 -19.16 9.45 17.09
N GLU A 255 -19.74 10.12 18.08
CA GLU A 255 -20.28 9.48 19.28
C GLU A 255 -21.78 9.19 19.15
N SER A 256 -22.49 9.89 18.26
CA SER A 256 -23.93 9.72 18.01
C SER A 256 -24.30 9.92 16.54
N GLU A 257 -25.51 9.49 16.17
CA GLU A 257 -26.07 9.71 14.83
C GLU A 257 -26.26 11.19 14.49
N ASP A 258 -26.55 12.03 15.48
CA ASP A 258 -26.79 13.47 15.29
C ASP A 258 -25.56 14.24 14.80
N GLU A 259 -24.36 13.63 14.95
CA GLU A 259 -23.11 14.22 14.46
C GLU A 259 -22.81 13.89 12.99
N ILE A 260 -23.61 13.01 12.38
CA ILE A 260 -23.46 12.64 10.96
C ILE A 260 -23.91 13.81 10.11
N LYS A 261 -22.97 14.35 9.33
CA LYS A 261 -23.23 15.44 8.37
C LYS A 261 -23.41 14.81 6.99
N GLY A 262 -24.43 15.14 6.25
CA GLY A 262 -24.63 14.65 4.88
C GLY A 262 -23.60 15.17 3.86
N ASP A 263 -22.30 15.22 4.22
CA ASP A 263 -21.19 15.81 3.48
C ASP A 263 -20.39 14.78 2.65
N GLY A 264 -20.88 13.53 2.60
CA GLY A 264 -20.27 12.42 1.85
C GLY A 264 -19.10 11.73 2.56
N ASN A 265 -18.72 12.15 3.77
CA ASN A 265 -17.70 11.47 4.56
C ASN A 265 -18.16 10.08 5.08
N TYR A 266 -17.20 9.23 5.46
CA TYR A 266 -17.44 7.87 5.93
C TYR A 266 -17.53 7.84 7.46
N TYR A 267 -18.73 8.00 8.00
CA TYR A 267 -18.96 8.09 9.43
C TYR A 267 -18.97 6.73 10.11
N THR A 268 -18.33 6.65 11.28
CA THR A 268 -18.36 5.49 12.17
C THR A 268 -18.80 5.94 13.56
N ILE A 269 -19.95 5.45 14.03
CA ILE A 269 -20.41 5.70 15.40
C ILE A 269 -19.59 4.83 16.33
N LEU A 270 -18.90 5.47 17.27
CA LEU A 270 -18.15 4.78 18.30
C LEU A 270 -19.10 4.23 19.38
N PRO A 271 -18.89 2.99 19.85
CA PRO A 271 -19.62 2.52 21.02
C PRO A 271 -19.33 3.47 22.19
N LYS A 272 -20.38 3.94 22.87
CA LYS A 272 -20.21 4.71 24.11
C LYS A 272 -19.25 3.95 25.01
N LYS A 273 -18.17 4.58 25.45
CA LYS A 273 -17.30 4.03 26.50
C LYS A 273 -18.15 3.86 27.74
N THR A 274 -18.82 2.73 27.88
CA THR A 274 -19.31 2.29 29.18
C THR A 274 -18.05 2.15 30.04
N SER A 275 -17.85 3.10 30.95
CA SER A 275 -16.91 2.93 32.05
C SER A 275 -17.39 1.70 32.82
N ILE A 276 -16.94 0.52 32.41
CA ILE A 276 -16.98 -0.62 33.32
C ILE A 276 -16.02 -0.18 34.40
N GLN A 277 -16.57 0.31 35.52
CA GLN A 277 -15.81 0.34 36.78
C GLN A 277 -15.46 -1.13 37.06
N VAL A 278 -14.35 -1.58 36.52
CA VAL A 278 -13.73 -2.80 37.00
C VAL A 278 -13.31 -2.44 38.41
N ASN A 279 -14.08 -2.94 39.36
CA ASN A 279 -13.70 -2.90 40.78
C ASN A 279 -12.37 -3.65 40.88
N THR A 280 -11.26 -2.95 40.73
CA THR A 280 -9.90 -3.46 40.77
C THR A 280 -9.46 -3.68 42.21
N ASN A 281 -10.26 -4.44 42.96
CA ASN A 281 -9.81 -5.05 44.20
C ASN A 281 -9.07 -6.39 43.99
N HIS A 282 -8.83 -6.77 42.74
CA HIS A 282 -7.88 -7.83 42.42
C HIS A 282 -6.54 -7.19 41.96
N LYS A 283 -5.57 -7.20 42.87
CA LYS A 283 -4.15 -7.02 42.50
C LYS A 283 -3.83 -7.99 41.37
N ILE A 284 -3.63 -7.48 40.16
CA ILE A 284 -3.08 -8.25 39.03
C ILE A 284 -1.62 -8.52 39.38
N THR A 285 -1.37 -9.53 40.20
CA THR A 285 -0.06 -10.07 40.45
C THR A 285 0.03 -11.41 39.78
N LYS A 286 0.35 -11.44 38.48
CA LYS A 286 1.07 -12.47 37.73
C LYS A 286 0.68 -12.40 36.27
N GLN A 287 1.63 -12.29 35.39
CA GLN A 287 1.46 -12.60 33.95
C GLN A 287 0.91 -14.03 33.85
N VAL A 288 -0.35 -14.14 33.44
CA VAL A 288 -0.99 -15.45 33.27
C VAL A 288 -0.44 -16.02 31.97
N SER A 289 0.25 -17.15 32.03
CA SER A 289 0.82 -17.78 30.84
C SER A 289 -0.27 -18.13 29.83
N LYS A 290 0.06 -18.09 28.51
CA LYS A 290 -0.87 -18.49 27.44
C LYS A 290 -1.48 -19.88 27.68
N LYS A 291 -0.71 -20.80 28.25
CA LYS A 291 -1.13 -22.14 28.63
C LYS A 291 -2.22 -22.12 29.72
N THR A 292 -2.15 -21.21 30.68
CA THR A 292 -3.17 -21.04 31.74
C THR A 292 -4.45 -20.44 31.14
N LEU A 293 -4.35 -19.47 30.22
CA LEU A 293 -5.49 -18.91 29.49
C LEU A 293 -6.19 -19.97 28.64
N ALA A 294 -5.45 -20.79 27.91
CA ALA A 294 -5.99 -21.89 27.13
C ALA A 294 -6.75 -22.91 27.99
N LYS A 295 -6.19 -23.32 29.13
CA LYS A 295 -6.86 -24.22 30.07
C LYS A 295 -8.16 -23.61 30.62
N ARG A 296 -8.17 -22.29 30.90
CA ARG A 296 -9.36 -21.58 31.36
C ARG A 296 -10.44 -21.53 30.28
N TYR A 297 -10.07 -21.19 29.04
CA TYR A 297 -10.96 -21.21 27.90
C TYR A 297 -11.60 -22.58 27.65
N LEU A 298 -10.82 -23.66 27.69
CA LEU A 298 -11.31 -25.02 27.51
C LEU A 298 -12.34 -25.39 28.59
N ARG A 299 -12.12 -24.96 29.85
CA ARG A 299 -13.04 -25.17 30.96
C ARG A 299 -14.33 -24.36 30.76
N GLU A 300 -14.25 -23.08 30.40
CA GLU A 300 -15.41 -22.19 30.17
C GLU A 300 -16.29 -22.68 29.02
N LYS A 301 -15.68 -23.25 27.98
CA LYS A 301 -16.40 -23.81 26.83
C LYS A 301 -16.86 -25.25 27.02
N GLY A 302 -16.62 -25.85 28.17
CA GLY A 302 -17.06 -27.22 28.50
C GLY A 302 -16.45 -28.31 27.61
N ILE A 303 -15.29 -28.03 27.01
CA ILE A 303 -14.61 -28.99 26.11
C ILE A 303 -13.98 -30.09 26.94
N LYS A 304 -14.61 -31.28 26.91
CA LYS A 304 -14.19 -32.47 27.67
C LYS A 304 -13.28 -33.40 26.85
N ASP A 305 -13.20 -33.21 25.55
CA ASP A 305 -12.41 -34.04 24.65
C ASP A 305 -10.92 -33.82 24.87
N ASP A 306 -10.23 -34.82 25.34
CA ASP A 306 -8.82 -34.77 25.73
C ASP A 306 -7.90 -34.64 24.48
N ALA A 307 -8.28 -35.17 23.32
CA ALA A 307 -7.53 -35.04 22.08
C ALA A 307 -7.53 -33.58 21.61
N LYS A 308 -8.67 -32.88 21.68
CA LYS A 308 -8.77 -31.44 21.36
C LYS A 308 -8.01 -30.56 22.35
N LYS A 309 -7.99 -30.94 23.63
CA LYS A 309 -7.19 -30.23 24.64
C LYS A 309 -5.70 -30.37 24.35
N GLN A 310 -5.24 -31.58 24.00
CA GLN A 310 -3.85 -31.82 23.69
C GLN A 310 -3.41 -31.10 22.43
N LEU A 311 -4.23 -31.13 21.35
CA LEU A 311 -3.96 -30.42 20.10
C LEU A 311 -3.78 -28.91 20.31
N LEU A 312 -4.62 -28.28 21.15
CA LEU A 312 -4.51 -26.86 21.46
C LEU A 312 -3.20 -26.55 22.22
N ILE A 313 -2.84 -27.41 23.19
CA ILE A 313 -1.60 -27.25 23.96
C ILE A 313 -0.37 -27.42 23.06
N ASP A 314 -0.38 -28.38 22.15
CA ASP A 314 0.72 -28.65 21.24
C ASP A 314 0.88 -27.53 20.21
N THR A 315 -0.23 -26.95 19.73
CA THR A 315 -0.21 -25.79 18.84
C THR A 315 0.38 -24.55 19.53
N LEU A 316 0.04 -24.32 20.81
CA LEU A 316 0.62 -23.22 21.59
C LEU A 316 2.11 -23.42 21.88
N ASN A 317 2.54 -24.65 22.17
CA ASN A 317 3.95 -24.96 22.38
C ASN A 317 4.78 -24.78 21.08
N LYS A 318 4.23 -25.13 19.91
CA LYS A 318 4.88 -24.86 18.61
C LYS A 318 5.00 -23.37 18.32
N ALA A 319 4.02 -22.57 18.68
CA ALA A 319 4.05 -21.12 18.51
C ALA A 319 5.00 -20.39 19.50
N GLU A 320 5.47 -21.08 20.56
CA GLU A 320 6.47 -20.56 21.50
C GLU A 320 7.91 -20.96 21.11
N SER A 321 8.08 -21.86 20.13
CA SER A 321 9.39 -22.35 19.65
C SER A 321 9.79 -21.79 18.27
N CYS A 322 8.97 -20.91 17.69
CA CYS A 322 9.27 -20.07 16.54
C CYS A 322 9.42 -18.61 16.99
#